data_27f5587d395e955c3b7e00686135bd99
#
_entry.id   27f5587d395e955c3b7e00686135bd99
#
_cell.length_a   1.000
_cell.length_b   1.000
_cell.length_c   1.000
_cell.angle_alpha   90.00
_cell.angle_beta   90.00
_cell.angle_gamma   90.00
#
_symmetry.space_group_name_H-M   'P 1'
#
loop_
_entity.id
_entity.type
_entity.pdbx_description
1 polymer ?
#
loop_
_entity_poly.entity_id
_entity_poly.type
_entity_poly.pdbx_seq_one_letter_code
_entity_poly.pdbx_strand_id
1 'polypeptide(L)'
;MNISVFIGKKNQDPEISDLLESLSSGGCRVDILAAGELPGEDADILLSVGGDGTFLSSSRLAAARDIPVMGVNFGRLGFLSENRPASVAQAILSGEYSVENRVMLHAEIRTGNKEIDEWPYALNEFTVHRNGAAMLGVDVTIDGVKLPTYWSDGLIVSTSSGSTAYSLSAGGPIVLPESRVLIVSPIAPHNLNVRPLVVPDSSVITMKMHSRDGNVIFTADNRTALILSGQEVLINVAQFSLKRVRLNRSNFIEALTEKLYWGEDVRNIK
;
A
#
# COMPACT_ATOMS: atom_id res chain seq x y z
N MET A 1 -26.59 6.25 6.06
CA MET A 1 -25.19 5.80 5.98
C MET A 1 -24.29 6.87 6.54
N ASN A 2 -23.36 6.50 7.42
CA ASN A 2 -22.41 7.42 8.05
C ASN A 2 -21.06 7.31 7.32
N ILE A 3 -20.59 8.40 6.75
CA ILE A 3 -19.41 8.45 5.90
C ILE A 3 -18.36 9.34 6.55
N SER A 4 -17.22 8.77 6.88
CA SER A 4 -16.05 9.56 7.26
C SER A 4 -15.23 9.90 6.01
N VAL A 5 -14.66 11.10 5.94
CA VAL A 5 -13.90 11.57 4.77
C VAL A 5 -12.52 12.04 5.19
N PHE A 6 -11.49 11.40 4.64
CA PHE A 6 -10.10 11.79 4.81
C PHE A 6 -9.60 12.48 3.54
N ILE A 7 -9.24 13.76 3.65
CA ILE A 7 -8.80 14.60 2.51
C ILE A 7 -7.27 14.75 2.58
N GLY A 8 -6.59 14.43 1.49
CA GLY A 8 -5.14 14.63 1.37
C GLY A 8 -4.75 16.11 1.41
N LYS A 9 -3.63 16.44 2.09
CA LYS A 9 -3.16 17.81 2.37
C LYS A 9 -3.08 18.78 1.17
N LYS A 10 -3.02 18.26 -0.06
CA LYS A 10 -2.87 19.07 -1.29
C LYS A 10 -4.16 19.14 -2.13
N ASN A 11 -5.23 18.55 -1.66
CA ASN A 11 -6.44 18.43 -2.47
C ASN A 11 -7.45 19.54 -2.11
N GLN A 12 -7.53 20.56 -2.97
CA GLN A 12 -8.45 21.70 -2.88
C GLN A 12 -9.35 21.76 -4.12
N ASP A 13 -9.66 20.61 -4.71
CA ASP A 13 -10.45 20.52 -5.92
C ASP A 13 -11.91 20.92 -5.62
N PRO A 14 -12.53 21.81 -6.41
CA PRO A 14 -13.93 22.19 -6.22
C PRO A 14 -14.91 21.01 -6.27
N GLU A 15 -14.61 19.99 -7.07
CA GLU A 15 -15.44 18.78 -7.17
C GLU A 15 -15.56 18.00 -5.85
N ILE A 16 -14.69 18.27 -4.86
CA ILE A 16 -14.81 17.69 -3.51
C ILE A 16 -16.11 18.17 -2.86
N SER A 17 -16.38 19.47 -2.93
CA SER A 17 -17.60 20.05 -2.38
C SER A 17 -18.84 19.45 -3.04
N ASP A 18 -18.82 19.28 -4.37
CA ASP A 18 -19.92 18.69 -5.13
C ASP A 18 -20.17 17.23 -4.73
N LEU A 19 -19.09 16.45 -4.50
CA LEU A 19 -19.19 15.07 -4.01
C LEU A 19 -19.85 15.03 -2.62
N LEU A 20 -19.36 15.85 -1.68
CA LEU A 20 -19.88 15.88 -0.30
C LEU A 20 -21.33 16.34 -0.25
N GLU A 21 -21.69 17.36 -1.06
CA GLU A 21 -23.07 17.86 -1.18
C GLU A 21 -24.00 16.78 -1.76
N SER A 22 -23.55 16.07 -2.81
CA SER A 22 -24.32 14.97 -3.41
C SER A 22 -24.61 13.85 -2.42
N LEU A 23 -23.63 13.45 -1.60
CA LEU A 23 -23.79 12.43 -0.57
C LEU A 23 -24.74 12.91 0.54
N SER A 24 -24.57 14.15 1.01
CA SER A 24 -25.40 14.72 2.06
C SER A 24 -26.86 14.87 1.62
N SER A 25 -27.08 15.38 0.41
CA SER A 25 -28.41 15.53 -0.20
C SER A 25 -29.08 14.16 -0.44
N GLY A 26 -28.27 13.11 -0.69
CA GLY A 26 -28.72 11.73 -0.79
C GLY A 26 -29.03 11.05 0.55
N GLY A 27 -28.97 11.78 1.68
CA GLY A 27 -29.33 11.28 3.01
C GLY A 27 -28.18 10.63 3.78
N CYS A 28 -26.92 10.78 3.32
CA CYS A 28 -25.77 10.35 4.08
C CYS A 28 -25.35 11.42 5.12
N ARG A 29 -24.94 10.98 6.30
CA ARG A 29 -24.18 11.81 7.24
C ARG A 29 -22.71 11.79 6.82
N VAL A 30 -22.12 12.97 6.62
CA VAL A 30 -20.75 13.11 6.13
C VAL A 30 -19.92 13.86 7.17
N ASP A 31 -18.86 13.23 7.68
CA ASP A 31 -17.94 13.80 8.66
C ASP A 31 -16.53 13.90 8.06
N ILE A 32 -15.97 15.11 7.95
CA ILE A 32 -14.61 15.32 7.46
C ILE A 32 -13.64 15.20 8.63
N LEU A 33 -12.69 14.28 8.52
CA LEU A 33 -11.72 14.01 9.56
C LEU A 33 -10.64 15.10 9.64
N ALA A 34 -10.36 15.58 10.84
CA ALA A 34 -9.17 16.38 11.11
C ALA A 34 -7.88 15.53 11.02
N ALA A 35 -6.72 16.20 10.96
CA ALA A 35 -5.43 15.50 10.89
C ALA A 35 -5.22 14.63 12.17
N GLY A 36 -5.05 13.32 11.95
CA GLY A 36 -4.86 12.33 13.02
C GLY A 36 -6.14 11.86 13.72
N GLU A 37 -7.29 12.34 13.30
CA GLU A 37 -8.58 11.90 13.82
C GLU A 37 -8.96 10.53 13.25
N LEU A 38 -9.55 9.68 14.10
CA LEU A 38 -10.11 8.38 13.68
C LEU A 38 -11.55 8.55 13.21
N PRO A 39 -12.02 7.71 12.26
CA PRO A 39 -13.44 7.63 11.92
C PRO A 39 -14.31 7.40 13.17
N GLY A 40 -15.53 7.93 13.15
CA GLY A 40 -16.51 7.67 14.20
C GLY A 40 -16.77 6.17 14.39
N GLU A 41 -17.18 5.77 15.59
CA GLU A 41 -17.48 4.34 15.87
C GLU A 41 -18.69 3.84 15.08
N ASP A 42 -19.54 4.74 14.64
CA ASP A 42 -20.73 4.48 13.81
C ASP A 42 -20.49 4.70 12.31
N ALA A 43 -19.24 4.93 11.88
CA ALA A 43 -18.91 5.12 10.47
C ALA A 43 -19.06 3.79 9.69
N ASP A 44 -19.82 3.84 8.61
CA ASP A 44 -20.03 2.70 7.71
C ASP A 44 -18.90 2.54 6.67
N ILE A 45 -18.28 3.67 6.26
CA ILE A 45 -17.25 3.72 5.23
C ILE A 45 -16.33 4.93 5.44
N LEU A 46 -15.06 4.78 5.05
CA LEU A 46 -14.10 5.88 4.95
C LEU A 46 -13.82 6.21 3.47
N LEU A 47 -14.10 7.45 3.06
CA LEU A 47 -13.66 7.95 1.76
C LEU A 47 -12.25 8.55 1.88
N SER A 48 -11.33 8.04 1.09
CA SER A 48 -9.98 8.54 0.94
C SER A 48 -9.88 9.45 -0.27
N VAL A 49 -9.89 10.75 -0.07
CA VAL A 49 -9.91 11.76 -1.13
C VAL A 49 -8.49 12.19 -1.47
N GLY A 50 -7.96 11.68 -2.58
CA GLY A 50 -6.59 11.91 -3.04
C GLY A 50 -6.01 10.73 -3.81
N GLY A 51 -4.69 10.75 -4.07
CA GLY A 51 -3.98 9.67 -4.74
C GLY A 51 -3.64 8.49 -3.82
N ASP A 52 -2.90 7.51 -4.35
CA ASP A 52 -2.52 6.28 -3.64
C ASP A 52 -1.80 6.55 -2.30
N GLY A 53 -0.94 7.59 -2.22
CA GLY A 53 -0.31 7.97 -0.96
C GLY A 53 -1.31 8.44 0.12
N THR A 54 -2.40 9.12 -0.28
CA THR A 54 -3.50 9.48 0.62
C THR A 54 -4.26 8.24 1.07
N PHE A 55 -4.49 7.30 0.14
CA PHE A 55 -5.12 6.03 0.44
C PHE A 55 -4.32 5.22 1.47
N LEU A 56 -3.01 5.13 1.34
CA LEU A 56 -2.15 4.46 2.32
C LEU A 56 -2.24 5.10 3.72
N SER A 57 -2.37 6.42 3.78
CA SER A 57 -2.53 7.12 5.07
C SER A 57 -3.91 6.84 5.70
N SER A 58 -4.98 6.87 4.90
CA SER A 58 -6.35 6.64 5.38
C SER A 58 -6.64 5.17 5.65
N SER A 59 -5.98 4.24 4.95
CA SER A 59 -6.15 2.79 5.17
C SER A 59 -5.83 2.38 6.60
N ARG A 60 -4.86 3.05 7.25
CA ARG A 60 -4.55 2.83 8.67
C ARG A 60 -5.72 3.19 9.59
N LEU A 61 -6.39 4.32 9.28
CA LEU A 61 -7.55 4.78 10.05
C LEU A 61 -8.74 3.85 9.88
N ALA A 62 -8.98 3.40 8.65
CA ALA A 62 -10.03 2.44 8.32
C ALA A 62 -9.79 1.08 9.01
N ALA A 63 -8.57 0.56 8.93
CA ALA A 63 -8.21 -0.70 9.55
C ALA A 63 -8.28 -0.65 11.09
N ALA A 64 -7.91 0.48 11.72
CA ALA A 64 -8.02 0.68 13.16
C ALA A 64 -9.48 0.63 13.67
N ARG A 65 -10.46 0.89 12.79
CA ARG A 65 -11.91 0.83 13.06
C ARG A 65 -12.61 -0.36 12.41
N ASP A 66 -11.88 -1.20 11.69
CA ASP A 66 -12.40 -2.34 10.92
C ASP A 66 -13.52 -1.94 9.91
N ILE A 67 -13.46 -0.73 9.36
CA ILE A 67 -14.41 -0.21 8.36
C ILE A 67 -13.84 -0.25 6.95
N PRO A 68 -14.70 -0.37 5.91
CA PRO A 68 -14.26 -0.32 4.53
C PRO A 68 -13.71 1.06 4.12
N VAL A 69 -12.69 1.09 3.26
CA VAL A 69 -12.14 2.33 2.68
C VAL A 69 -12.33 2.36 1.17
N MET A 70 -12.77 3.50 0.63
CA MET A 70 -12.90 3.76 -0.81
C MET A 70 -11.97 4.89 -1.23
N GLY A 71 -11.10 4.64 -2.22
CA GLY A 71 -10.25 5.68 -2.81
C GLY A 71 -11.02 6.51 -3.85
N VAL A 72 -10.92 7.83 -3.73
CA VAL A 72 -11.51 8.82 -4.65
C VAL A 72 -10.41 9.73 -5.16
N ASN A 73 -10.23 9.84 -6.47
CA ASN A 73 -9.16 10.61 -7.08
C ASN A 73 -9.70 11.64 -8.07
N PHE A 74 -9.23 12.87 -7.93
CA PHE A 74 -9.60 14.03 -8.79
C PHE A 74 -8.57 14.26 -9.90
N GLY A 75 -7.38 13.70 -9.75
CA GLY A 75 -6.27 13.81 -10.68
C GLY A 75 -6.03 12.54 -11.50
N ARG A 76 -4.77 12.15 -11.60
CA ARG A 76 -4.34 10.93 -12.27
C ARG A 76 -4.73 9.70 -11.44
N LEU A 77 -5.50 8.79 -12.00
CA LEU A 77 -5.97 7.59 -11.30
C LEU A 77 -4.80 6.69 -10.84
N GLY A 78 -4.86 6.28 -9.57
CA GLY A 78 -3.94 5.31 -8.98
C GLY A 78 -4.47 3.88 -9.04
N PHE A 79 -3.70 2.91 -8.54
CA PHE A 79 -4.14 1.52 -8.40
C PHE A 79 -5.02 1.30 -7.15
N LEU A 80 -4.87 2.15 -6.16
CA LEU A 80 -5.67 2.13 -4.93
C LEU A 80 -6.80 3.17 -4.98
N SER A 81 -6.50 4.40 -5.44
CA SER A 81 -7.46 5.48 -5.65
C SER A 81 -7.87 5.54 -7.12
N GLU A 82 -8.78 4.64 -7.51
CA GLU A 82 -9.17 4.42 -8.91
C GLU A 82 -10.52 5.05 -9.31
N ASN A 83 -11.29 5.60 -8.34
CA ASN A 83 -12.65 6.03 -8.58
C ASN A 83 -12.73 7.54 -8.79
N ARG A 84 -13.58 7.97 -9.74
CA ARG A 84 -13.93 9.37 -9.96
C ARG A 84 -15.06 9.81 -9.03
N PRO A 85 -15.13 11.09 -8.59
CA PRO A 85 -16.11 11.58 -7.64
C PRO A 85 -17.56 11.28 -8.02
N ALA A 86 -17.96 11.58 -9.26
CA ALA A 86 -19.32 11.35 -9.74
C ALA A 86 -19.75 9.88 -9.66
N SER A 87 -18.84 8.94 -10.00
CA SER A 87 -19.11 7.50 -9.90
C SER A 87 -19.24 7.04 -8.46
N VAL A 88 -18.50 7.65 -7.53
CA VAL A 88 -18.52 7.33 -6.10
C VAL A 88 -19.85 7.72 -5.47
N ALA A 89 -20.33 8.94 -5.68
CA ALA A 89 -21.61 9.38 -5.14
C ALA A 89 -22.76 8.47 -5.60
N GLN A 90 -22.83 8.20 -6.91
CA GLN A 90 -23.84 7.31 -7.47
C GLN A 90 -23.80 5.91 -6.86
N ALA A 91 -22.60 5.29 -6.81
CA ALA A 91 -22.44 3.92 -6.31
C ALA A 91 -22.80 3.78 -4.83
N ILE A 92 -22.43 4.77 -4.00
CA ILE A 92 -22.77 4.78 -2.58
C ILE A 92 -24.29 4.88 -2.39
N LEU A 93 -24.94 5.80 -3.09
CA LEU A 93 -26.38 6.03 -2.95
C LEU A 93 -27.23 4.89 -3.50
N SER A 94 -26.75 4.19 -4.55
CA SER A 94 -27.43 3.02 -5.12
C SER A 94 -27.04 1.69 -4.49
N GLY A 95 -25.97 1.64 -3.69
CA GLY A 95 -25.40 0.40 -3.15
C GLY A 95 -24.66 -0.46 -4.19
N GLU A 96 -24.29 0.12 -5.34
CA GLU A 96 -23.63 -0.60 -6.44
C GLU A 96 -22.12 -0.68 -6.26
N TYR A 97 -21.67 -1.26 -5.16
CA TYR A 97 -20.27 -1.53 -4.85
C TYR A 97 -20.09 -2.86 -4.16
N SER A 98 -18.88 -3.34 -4.12
CA SER A 98 -18.49 -4.54 -3.38
C SER A 98 -17.36 -4.21 -2.40
N VAL A 99 -17.23 -5.04 -1.36
CA VAL A 99 -16.12 -4.96 -0.40
C VAL A 99 -15.21 -6.14 -0.63
N GLU A 100 -13.94 -5.87 -0.90
CA GLU A 100 -12.89 -6.88 -1.04
C GLU A 100 -11.89 -6.78 0.13
N ASN A 101 -11.31 -7.91 0.50
CA ASN A 101 -10.29 -7.98 1.54
C ASN A 101 -8.90 -7.90 0.90
N ARG A 102 -8.07 -6.98 1.39
CA ARG A 102 -6.67 -6.84 0.98
C ARG A 102 -5.76 -7.33 2.09
N VAL A 103 -4.82 -8.19 1.72
CA VAL A 103 -3.79 -8.67 2.63
C VAL A 103 -2.95 -7.50 3.13
N MET A 104 -2.65 -7.50 4.43
CA MET A 104 -1.72 -6.59 5.07
C MET A 104 -0.49 -7.36 5.53
N LEU A 105 0.69 -6.77 5.43
CA LEU A 105 1.91 -7.28 6.09
C LEU A 105 1.97 -6.80 7.54
N HIS A 106 2.59 -7.59 8.38
CA HIS A 106 2.99 -7.27 9.75
C HIS A 106 4.50 -7.42 9.90
N ALA A 107 5.16 -6.48 10.57
CA ALA A 107 6.58 -6.57 10.90
C ALA A 107 6.81 -6.60 12.40
N GLU A 108 7.55 -7.58 12.88
CA GLU A 108 8.06 -7.59 14.26
C GLU A 108 9.41 -6.89 14.27
N ILE A 109 9.40 -5.63 14.72
CA ILE A 109 10.59 -4.77 14.83
C ILE A 109 10.34 -3.65 15.83
N ARG A 110 11.43 -3.11 16.42
CA ARG A 110 11.43 -1.85 17.16
C ARG A 110 12.28 -0.83 16.42
N THR A 111 11.63 0.20 15.88
CA THR A 111 12.30 1.20 15.03
C THR A 111 12.69 2.47 15.78
N GLY A 112 12.06 2.73 16.94
CA GLY A 112 12.12 4.01 17.64
C GLY A 112 11.30 5.12 16.95
N ASN A 113 10.66 4.82 15.81
CA ASN A 113 9.69 5.71 15.17
C ASN A 113 8.29 5.33 15.63
N LYS A 114 7.63 6.27 16.34
CA LYS A 114 6.33 6.04 16.95
C LYS A 114 5.27 5.59 15.93
N GLU A 115 5.24 6.18 14.73
CA GLU A 115 4.24 5.82 13.71
C GLU A 115 4.37 4.39 13.19
N ILE A 116 5.59 3.84 13.17
CA ILE A 116 5.83 2.45 12.75
C ILE A 116 5.63 1.52 13.95
N ASP A 117 6.15 1.88 15.12
CA ASP A 117 6.08 1.03 16.31
C ASP A 117 4.65 0.86 16.83
N GLU A 118 3.78 1.88 16.70
CA GLU A 118 2.35 1.80 17.03
C GLU A 118 1.50 1.12 15.95
N TRP A 119 1.96 1.15 14.69
CA TRP A 119 1.27 0.53 13.55
C TRP A 119 2.27 -0.21 12.65
N PRO A 120 2.77 -1.39 13.06
CA PRO A 120 3.79 -2.17 12.34
C PRO A 120 3.20 -2.95 11.16
N TYR A 121 2.33 -2.34 10.38
CA TYR A 121 1.65 -2.95 9.25
C TYR A 121 1.88 -2.17 7.96
N ALA A 122 1.85 -2.86 6.82
CA ALA A 122 1.91 -2.27 5.49
C ALA A 122 0.88 -2.92 4.56
N LEU A 123 0.25 -2.11 3.71
CA LEU A 123 -0.65 -2.58 2.66
C LEU A 123 0.13 -3.01 1.42
N ASN A 124 1.12 -2.20 1.02
CA ASN A 124 1.95 -2.49 -0.14
C ASN A 124 3.20 -3.28 0.25
N GLU A 125 4.11 -2.67 1.00
CA GLU A 125 5.42 -3.28 1.26
C GLU A 125 6.13 -2.76 2.51
N PHE A 126 7.03 -3.59 3.03
CA PHE A 126 8.17 -3.17 3.83
C PHE A 126 9.43 -3.14 2.94
N THR A 127 10.27 -2.12 3.16
CA THR A 127 11.57 -2.07 2.49
C THR A 127 12.71 -1.84 3.47
N VAL A 128 13.88 -2.30 3.09
CA VAL A 128 15.16 -1.91 3.71
C VAL A 128 16.06 -1.32 2.64
N HIS A 129 16.72 -0.20 2.95
CA HIS A 129 17.63 0.49 2.05
C HIS A 129 18.93 0.83 2.75
N ARG A 130 20.03 0.90 1.97
CA ARG A 130 21.26 1.53 2.44
C ARG A 130 21.01 3.00 2.78
N ASN A 131 21.65 3.48 3.84
CA ASN A 131 21.52 4.89 4.28
C ASN A 131 22.65 5.78 3.74
N GLY A 132 23.64 5.23 3.09
CA GLY A 132 24.81 5.94 2.57
C GLY A 132 25.41 5.24 1.34
N ALA A 133 26.72 5.39 1.15
CA ALA A 133 27.43 4.78 0.02
C ALA A 133 27.78 3.31 0.22
N ALA A 134 27.80 2.83 1.46
CA ALA A 134 28.13 1.42 1.74
C ALA A 134 27.04 0.48 1.19
N MET A 135 27.51 -0.63 0.61
CA MET A 135 26.63 -1.68 0.12
C MET A 135 25.85 -2.32 1.28
N LEU A 136 24.59 -2.59 1.07
CA LEU A 136 23.72 -3.29 2.02
C LEU A 136 23.76 -4.79 1.74
N GLY A 137 24.09 -5.60 2.76
CA GLY A 137 23.85 -7.03 2.76
C GLY A 137 22.57 -7.33 3.54
N VAL A 138 21.67 -8.12 2.98
CA VAL A 138 20.47 -8.60 3.67
C VAL A 138 20.48 -10.12 3.67
N ASP A 139 20.66 -10.71 4.85
CA ASP A 139 20.43 -12.13 5.05
C ASP A 139 18.92 -12.35 5.13
N VAL A 140 18.41 -13.22 4.28
CA VAL A 140 16.98 -13.56 4.22
C VAL A 140 16.78 -15.02 4.59
N THR A 141 15.80 -15.25 5.45
CA THR A 141 15.31 -16.60 5.78
C THR A 141 13.82 -16.66 5.46
N ILE A 142 13.40 -17.70 4.76
CA ILE A 142 12.00 -17.96 4.44
C ILE A 142 11.61 -19.31 5.03
N ASP A 143 10.62 -19.32 5.92
CA ASP A 143 10.14 -20.52 6.62
C ASP A 143 11.29 -21.34 7.27
N GLY A 144 12.27 -20.62 7.85
CA GLY A 144 13.46 -21.20 8.49
C GLY A 144 14.58 -21.59 7.52
N VAL A 145 14.39 -21.48 6.20
CA VAL A 145 15.40 -21.79 5.19
C VAL A 145 16.16 -20.52 4.78
N LYS A 146 17.48 -20.50 5.01
CA LYS A 146 18.33 -19.37 4.67
C LYS A 146 18.61 -19.31 3.16
N LEU A 147 18.39 -18.14 2.56
CA LEU A 147 18.83 -17.81 1.20
C LEU A 147 20.27 -17.24 1.21
N PRO A 148 20.96 -17.22 0.05
CA PRO A 148 22.19 -16.44 -0.09
C PRO A 148 21.94 -14.97 0.24
N THR A 149 22.91 -14.32 0.88
CA THR A 149 22.84 -12.89 1.23
C THR A 149 22.59 -12.03 -0.01
N TYR A 150 21.58 -11.19 0.06
CA TYR A 150 21.29 -10.21 -0.98
C TYR A 150 22.22 -8.99 -0.80
N TRP A 151 23.18 -8.83 -1.71
CA TRP A 151 24.03 -7.65 -1.79
C TRP A 151 23.40 -6.67 -2.79
N SER A 152 22.84 -5.57 -2.31
CA SER A 152 21.99 -4.68 -3.10
C SER A 152 21.90 -3.28 -2.49
N ASP A 153 21.23 -2.35 -3.16
CA ASP A 153 20.85 -1.05 -2.59
C ASP A 153 19.69 -1.17 -1.59
N GLY A 154 18.93 -2.25 -1.68
CA GLY A 154 17.82 -2.53 -0.78
C GLY A 154 17.09 -3.82 -1.09
N LEU A 155 16.11 -4.15 -0.28
CA LEU A 155 15.22 -5.30 -0.44
C LEU A 155 13.79 -4.89 -0.09
N ILE A 156 12.83 -5.38 -0.87
CA ILE A 156 11.41 -5.15 -0.71
C ILE A 156 10.74 -6.49 -0.37
N VAL A 157 9.85 -6.48 0.62
CA VAL A 157 8.86 -7.55 0.84
C VAL A 157 7.49 -6.93 0.62
N SER A 158 6.77 -7.35 -0.43
CA SER A 158 5.49 -6.77 -0.80
C SER A 158 4.35 -7.79 -0.84
N THR A 159 3.14 -7.27 -0.66
CA THR A 159 1.89 -7.99 -0.90
C THR A 159 1.59 -8.09 -2.40
N SER A 160 0.56 -8.85 -2.77
CA SER A 160 0.00 -8.81 -4.12
C SER A 160 -0.51 -7.40 -4.50
N SER A 161 -1.09 -6.64 -3.56
CA SER A 161 -1.46 -5.23 -3.79
C SER A 161 -0.24 -4.35 -4.07
N GLY A 162 0.87 -4.55 -3.34
CA GLY A 162 2.12 -3.82 -3.52
C GLY A 162 2.90 -4.20 -4.78
N SER A 163 2.49 -5.26 -5.51
CA SER A 163 3.14 -5.66 -6.76
C SER A 163 3.16 -4.57 -7.82
N THR A 164 2.21 -3.64 -7.78
CA THR A 164 2.11 -2.47 -8.68
C THR A 164 2.69 -1.19 -8.07
N ALA A 165 3.27 -1.26 -6.86
CA ALA A 165 3.91 -0.15 -6.16
C ALA A 165 5.46 -0.18 -6.35
N TYR A 166 6.23 -0.06 -5.29
CA TYR A 166 7.69 0.00 -5.41
C TYR A 166 8.31 -1.31 -5.93
N SER A 167 7.69 -2.45 -5.63
CA SER A 167 8.10 -3.75 -6.18
C SER A 167 8.15 -3.73 -7.71
N LEU A 168 7.15 -3.12 -8.38
CA LEU A 168 7.13 -2.98 -9.83
C LEU A 168 8.34 -2.19 -10.35
N SER A 169 8.65 -1.05 -9.72
CA SER A 169 9.80 -0.21 -10.07
C SER A 169 11.15 -0.93 -9.88
N ALA A 170 11.22 -1.89 -8.95
CA ALA A 170 12.37 -2.74 -8.70
C ALA A 170 12.44 -3.97 -9.63
N GLY A 171 11.53 -4.09 -10.60
CA GLY A 171 11.47 -5.22 -11.55
C GLY A 171 10.74 -6.45 -11.00
N GLY A 172 9.95 -6.29 -9.95
CA GLY A 172 9.06 -7.33 -9.43
C GLY A 172 7.93 -7.68 -10.43
N PRO A 173 7.36 -8.88 -10.35
CA PRO A 173 6.25 -9.27 -11.19
C PRO A 173 4.96 -8.54 -10.80
N ILE A 174 4.10 -8.27 -11.77
CA ILE A 174 2.72 -7.86 -11.51
C ILE A 174 1.94 -9.11 -11.10
N VAL A 175 1.24 -9.01 -9.99
CA VAL A 175 0.43 -10.08 -9.43
C VAL A 175 -0.99 -9.56 -9.21
N LEU A 176 -1.98 -10.40 -9.53
CA LEU A 176 -3.39 -10.05 -9.28
C LEU A 176 -3.60 -9.86 -7.78
N PRO A 177 -4.32 -8.82 -7.37
CA PRO A 177 -4.49 -8.47 -5.96
C PRO A 177 -5.12 -9.57 -5.09
N GLU A 178 -5.86 -10.47 -5.71
CA GLU A 178 -6.51 -11.62 -5.05
C GLU A 178 -5.54 -12.80 -4.83
N SER A 179 -4.34 -12.76 -5.42
CA SER A 179 -3.35 -13.83 -5.30
C SER A 179 -2.78 -13.90 -3.88
N ARG A 180 -2.71 -15.11 -3.35
CA ARG A 180 -2.21 -15.39 -2.00
C ARG A 180 -0.70 -15.59 -2.01
N VAL A 181 0.04 -14.51 -2.28
CA VAL A 181 1.50 -14.54 -2.38
C VAL A 181 2.13 -13.28 -1.78
N LEU A 182 3.40 -13.41 -1.40
CA LEU A 182 4.32 -12.33 -1.09
C LEU A 182 5.42 -12.29 -2.14
N ILE A 183 6.02 -11.12 -2.35
CA ILE A 183 7.09 -10.92 -3.32
C ILE A 183 8.31 -10.36 -2.60
N VAL A 184 9.45 -11.01 -2.76
CA VAL A 184 10.75 -10.54 -2.27
C VAL A 184 11.53 -10.00 -3.47
N SER A 185 11.67 -8.68 -3.57
CA SER A 185 12.28 -7.99 -4.71
C SER A 185 13.55 -7.25 -4.29
N PRO A 186 14.74 -7.60 -4.82
CA PRO A 186 15.96 -6.84 -4.57
C PRO A 186 15.95 -5.52 -5.36
N ILE A 187 16.55 -4.48 -4.77
CA ILE A 187 16.71 -3.17 -5.40
C ILE A 187 18.16 -3.06 -5.87
N ALA A 188 18.37 -2.91 -7.17
CA ALA A 188 19.69 -2.81 -7.79
C ALA A 188 20.69 -3.87 -7.25
N PRO A 189 20.41 -5.18 -7.36
CA PRO A 189 21.26 -6.22 -6.81
C PRO A 189 22.62 -6.27 -7.53
N HIS A 190 23.69 -6.45 -6.77
CA HIS A 190 25.04 -6.66 -7.31
C HIS A 190 25.20 -8.08 -7.87
N ASN A 191 24.49 -9.06 -7.31
CA ASN A 191 24.47 -10.42 -7.82
C ASN A 191 23.54 -10.51 -9.04
N LEU A 192 24.10 -10.54 -10.23
CA LEU A 192 23.37 -10.46 -11.50
C LEU A 192 22.40 -11.62 -11.77
N ASN A 193 22.52 -12.72 -11.05
CA ASN A 193 21.64 -13.88 -11.16
C ASN A 193 20.45 -13.87 -10.20
N VAL A 194 20.39 -12.90 -9.26
CA VAL A 194 19.24 -12.76 -8.35
C VAL A 194 18.04 -12.16 -9.09
N ARG A 195 16.86 -12.69 -8.80
CA ARG A 195 15.58 -12.23 -9.35
C ARG A 195 14.58 -12.09 -8.23
N PRO A 196 13.52 -11.29 -8.43
CA PRO A 196 12.38 -11.29 -7.50
C PRO A 196 11.84 -12.71 -7.30
N LEU A 197 11.55 -13.04 -6.06
CA LEU A 197 11.03 -14.35 -5.65
C LEU A 197 9.58 -14.18 -5.18
N VAL A 198 8.69 -15.03 -5.69
CA VAL A 198 7.30 -15.11 -5.25
C VAL A 198 7.16 -16.31 -4.32
N VAL A 199 6.58 -16.09 -3.14
CA VAL A 199 6.36 -17.11 -2.11
C VAL A 199 4.89 -17.10 -1.65
N PRO A 200 4.38 -18.19 -1.06
CA PRO A 200 3.05 -18.19 -0.47
C PRO A 200 2.88 -17.08 0.58
N ASP A 201 1.66 -16.52 0.72
CA ASP A 201 1.36 -15.52 1.74
C ASP A 201 1.41 -16.07 3.18
N SER A 202 1.42 -17.39 3.32
CA SER A 202 1.64 -18.07 4.60
C SER A 202 3.10 -18.10 5.07
N SER A 203 4.05 -17.69 4.22
CA SER A 203 5.48 -17.73 4.55
C SER A 203 5.85 -16.67 5.58
N VAL A 204 6.78 -17.03 6.47
CA VAL A 204 7.42 -16.11 7.42
C VAL A 204 8.80 -15.74 6.84
N ILE A 205 9.00 -14.43 6.65
CA ILE A 205 10.24 -13.89 6.08
C ILE A 205 11.00 -13.14 7.17
N THR A 206 12.25 -13.55 7.42
CA THR A 206 13.14 -12.85 8.33
C THR A 206 14.23 -12.16 7.53
N MET A 207 14.50 -10.89 7.82
CA MET A 207 15.59 -10.10 7.24
C MET A 207 16.54 -9.63 8.32
N LYS A 208 17.86 -9.87 8.15
CA LYS A 208 18.91 -9.31 8.99
C LYS A 208 19.85 -8.47 8.15
N MET A 209 19.97 -7.19 8.50
CA MET A 209 20.70 -6.20 7.71
C MET A 209 22.15 -6.08 8.15
N HIS A 210 23.05 -5.90 7.19
CA HIS A 210 24.48 -5.67 7.38
C HIS A 210 24.93 -4.45 6.58
N SER A 211 25.31 -3.37 7.26
CA SER A 211 25.83 -2.15 6.63
C SER A 211 27.00 -1.59 7.42
N ARG A 212 28.03 -1.10 6.70
CA ARG A 212 29.16 -0.40 7.32
C ARG A 212 28.80 1.00 7.78
N ASP A 213 27.68 1.57 7.30
CA ASP A 213 27.19 2.87 7.71
C ASP A 213 26.52 2.87 9.11
N GLY A 214 26.43 1.68 9.74
CA GLY A 214 25.88 1.52 11.09
C GLY A 214 24.35 1.58 11.16
N ASN A 215 23.70 2.21 10.19
CA ASN A 215 22.25 2.33 10.11
C ASN A 215 21.76 1.96 8.70
N VAL A 216 20.50 1.55 8.63
CA VAL A 216 19.77 1.30 7.39
C VAL A 216 18.41 1.99 7.45
N ILE A 217 17.86 2.34 6.31
CA ILE A 217 16.53 2.91 6.20
C ILE A 217 15.53 1.75 6.15
N PHE A 218 14.55 1.77 7.04
CA PHE A 218 13.39 0.87 7.03
C PHE A 218 12.14 1.65 6.67
N THR A 219 11.32 1.14 5.76
CA THR A 219 10.05 1.77 5.42
C THR A 219 8.87 0.80 5.57
N ALA A 220 7.72 1.35 5.94
CA ALA A 220 6.44 0.68 5.98
C ALA A 220 5.45 1.50 5.16
N ASP A 221 5.18 1.10 3.92
CA ASP A 221 4.48 1.94 2.92
C ASP A 221 5.15 3.34 2.82
N ASN A 222 4.42 4.40 3.19
CA ASN A 222 4.89 5.79 3.13
C ASN A 222 5.54 6.30 4.44
N ARG A 223 5.87 5.44 5.40
CA ARG A 223 6.51 5.78 6.69
C ARG A 223 7.95 5.28 6.71
N THR A 224 8.85 6.07 7.29
CA THR A 224 10.28 5.79 7.25
C THR A 224 10.90 5.88 8.65
N ALA A 225 11.80 4.96 8.96
CA ALA A 225 12.62 4.97 10.16
C ALA A 225 14.08 4.63 9.83
N LEU A 226 15.00 5.08 10.67
CA LEU A 226 16.38 4.58 10.70
C LEU A 226 16.46 3.49 11.76
N ILE A 227 16.97 2.32 11.38
CA ILE A 227 17.22 1.20 12.25
C ILE A 227 18.70 0.82 12.25
N LEU A 228 19.14 0.14 13.30
CA LEU A 228 20.54 -0.25 13.42
C LEU A 228 20.88 -1.41 12.47
N SER A 229 22.08 -1.37 11.89
CA SER A 229 22.69 -2.52 11.24
C SER A 229 22.82 -3.67 12.26
N GLY A 230 22.54 -4.90 11.83
CA GLY A 230 22.47 -6.08 12.68
C GLY A 230 21.12 -6.36 13.30
N GLN A 231 20.18 -5.41 13.26
CA GLN A 231 18.78 -5.66 13.64
C GLN A 231 18.14 -6.69 12.71
N GLU A 232 17.21 -7.44 13.27
CA GLU A 232 16.41 -8.44 12.56
C GLU A 232 14.96 -7.96 12.49
N VAL A 233 14.32 -8.20 11.33
CA VAL A 233 12.92 -7.91 11.08
C VAL A 233 12.24 -9.21 10.67
N LEU A 234 11.20 -9.61 11.40
CA LEU A 234 10.35 -10.72 11.01
C LEU A 234 9.10 -10.14 10.33
N ILE A 235 8.78 -10.63 9.14
CA ILE A 235 7.64 -10.19 8.33
C ILE A 235 6.74 -11.40 8.04
N ASN A 236 5.45 -11.23 8.29
CA ASN A 236 4.40 -12.18 7.95
C ASN A 236 3.13 -11.43 7.52
N VAL A 237 2.11 -12.16 7.12
CA VAL A 237 0.77 -11.59 6.90
C VAL A 237 0.11 -11.27 8.23
N ALA A 238 -0.52 -10.10 8.31
CA ALA A 238 -1.30 -9.68 9.47
C ALA A 238 -2.52 -10.61 9.69
N GLN A 239 -2.98 -10.71 10.93
CA GLN A 239 -4.16 -11.52 11.29
C GLN A 239 -5.49 -10.90 10.83
N PHE A 240 -5.45 -9.69 10.29
CA PHE A 240 -6.61 -8.99 9.73
C PHE A 240 -6.31 -8.53 8.29
N SER A 241 -7.33 -8.18 7.56
CA SER A 241 -7.24 -7.63 6.21
C SER A 241 -7.83 -6.23 6.16
N LEU A 242 -7.35 -5.39 5.23
CA LEU A 242 -7.99 -4.12 4.92
C LEU A 242 -9.23 -4.38 4.05
N LYS A 243 -10.38 -3.88 4.49
CA LYS A 243 -11.61 -3.88 3.71
C LYS A 243 -11.54 -2.72 2.72
N ARG A 244 -11.51 -3.02 1.42
CA ARG A 244 -11.51 -2.01 0.35
C ARG A 244 -12.82 -2.04 -0.40
N VAL A 245 -13.44 -0.88 -0.56
CA VAL A 245 -14.63 -0.75 -1.41
C VAL A 245 -14.20 -0.59 -2.86
N ARG A 246 -14.85 -1.35 -3.73
CA ARG A 246 -14.64 -1.37 -5.17
C ARG A 246 -15.95 -1.17 -5.90
N LEU A 247 -15.94 -0.35 -6.92
CA LEU A 247 -17.08 -0.22 -7.82
C LEU A 247 -17.23 -1.49 -8.67
N ASN A 248 -18.46 -1.93 -8.90
CA ASN A 248 -18.74 -3.18 -9.61
C ASN A 248 -18.22 -3.21 -11.06
N ARG A 249 -17.91 -2.05 -11.64
CA ARG A 249 -17.38 -1.90 -13.01
C ARG A 249 -15.84 -1.82 -13.06
N SER A 250 -15.15 -1.77 -11.94
CA SER A 250 -13.68 -1.66 -11.96
C SER A 250 -13.03 -3.04 -12.18
N ASN A 251 -12.04 -3.09 -13.08
CA ASN A 251 -11.30 -4.30 -13.43
C ASN A 251 -9.80 -4.04 -13.35
N PHE A 252 -9.07 -4.87 -12.60
CA PHE A 252 -7.62 -4.71 -12.43
C PHE A 252 -6.85 -4.79 -13.74
N ILE A 253 -7.28 -5.66 -14.68
CA ILE A 253 -6.63 -5.80 -15.98
C ILE A 253 -6.82 -4.53 -16.84
N GLU A 254 -8.02 -3.94 -16.82
CA GLU A 254 -8.27 -2.65 -17.47
C GLU A 254 -7.40 -1.55 -16.86
N ALA A 255 -7.30 -1.52 -15.52
CA ALA A 255 -6.43 -0.58 -14.82
C ALA A 255 -4.94 -0.73 -15.21
N LEU A 256 -4.45 -1.95 -15.43
CA LEU A 256 -3.08 -2.17 -15.93
C LEU A 256 -2.90 -1.57 -17.33
N THR A 257 -3.84 -1.82 -18.26
CA THR A 257 -3.78 -1.32 -19.63
C THR A 257 -3.79 0.21 -19.64
N GLU A 258 -4.72 0.83 -18.92
CA GLU A 258 -4.86 2.29 -18.90
C GLU A 258 -3.70 3.01 -18.18
N LYS A 259 -3.19 2.44 -17.08
CA LYS A 259 -2.20 3.14 -16.24
C LYS A 259 -0.76 2.87 -16.63
N LEU A 260 -0.47 1.67 -17.16
CA LEU A 260 0.88 1.28 -17.57
C LEU A 260 1.07 1.32 -19.09
N TYR A 261 0.03 1.66 -19.85
CA TYR A 261 0.07 1.57 -21.33
C TYR A 261 0.51 0.17 -21.78
N TRP A 262 -0.03 -0.86 -21.13
CA TRP A 262 0.41 -2.25 -21.26
C TRP A 262 0.28 -2.74 -22.69
N GLY A 263 1.43 -3.01 -23.33
CA GLY A 263 1.48 -3.48 -24.71
C GLY A 263 1.25 -2.41 -25.77
N GLU A 264 1.09 -1.13 -25.40
CA GLU A 264 1.01 -0.05 -26.37
C GLU A 264 2.37 0.22 -26.99
N ASP A 265 2.40 0.25 -28.31
CA ASP A 265 3.59 0.67 -29.07
C ASP A 265 3.63 2.21 -29.10
N VAL A 266 4.65 2.78 -28.44
CA VAL A 266 4.88 4.24 -28.36
C VAL A 266 4.90 4.90 -29.75
N ARG A 267 5.22 4.14 -30.81
CA ARG A 267 5.20 4.61 -32.21
C ARG A 267 3.79 4.84 -32.76
N ASN A 268 2.77 4.29 -32.14
CA ASN A 268 1.37 4.40 -32.53
C ASN A 268 0.57 5.42 -31.72
N ILE A 269 1.19 6.06 -30.71
CA ILE A 269 0.56 7.14 -29.95
C ILE A 269 0.69 8.43 -30.78
N LYS A 270 -0.44 8.86 -31.38
CA LYS A 270 -0.56 10.13 -32.10
C LYS A 270 -0.80 11.28 -31.14
#